data_72b9ab5c1f54ca587ac1dd7cef83fdca
#
_entry.id   72b9ab5c1f54ca587ac1dd7cef83fdca
#
_cell.length_a   1.000
_cell.length_b   1.000
_cell.length_c   1.000
_cell.angle_alpha   90.00
_cell.angle_beta   90.00
_cell.angle_gamma   90.00
#
_symmetry.space_group_name_H-M   'P 1'
#
loop_
_entity.id
_entity.type
_entity.pdbx_description
1 polymer ?
#
loop_
_entity_poly.entity_id
_entity_poly.type
_entity_poly.pdbx_seq_one_letter_code
_entity_poly.pdbx_strand_id
1 'polypeptide(L)'
;VKIFTPEVLIMAEIKNYTINFGPQHPAAHGVLRLVLELDGEVVVRADPHIGLLHRGTEKLAETRTWIQSVPYMDRLDYVSMMCNEHAYCMAIERLIGLEVPLRAQYIRVMMDEVTRILNHLLNIGTHALDIGAMAMVLYTFREREDLLDVYEAISGARMHAAYYRPGGVYRDLPDRMPQYEVNRFKSAEDVRQLNESRQGSLLDFLEDFTNRFPGYLDEYESLLTDNRIWKQRTVGVGVLSPERALQLGCTGPMLRGSGVEWDLRKKQPYEVYERMAFDIPVGVNGDCYDRYLVRMEEMRQSNRIVKQCISWLRANPGPVIVDNHKAAPPSRERMKGNMEELIHHFKLFTEGMHVPVGEVYAAVEHPKGEFGVWAVSDGANKPYRLKLRSPGFPHLAAVNEMATGHMIADVTAIIGTIDLVLGDTDR
;
A
#
# COMPACT_ATOMS: atom_id res chain seq x y z
N VAL A 1 -78.30 12.86 -11.88
CA VAL A 1 -77.25 11.81 -11.87
C VAL A 1 -76.03 12.45 -12.41
N LYS A 2 -75.03 12.80 -11.51
CA LYS A 2 -73.73 13.25 -11.88
C LYS A 2 -72.85 12.01 -12.13
N ILE A 3 -72.37 11.87 -13.37
CA ILE A 3 -71.44 10.86 -13.77
C ILE A 3 -70.06 11.32 -13.29
N PHE A 4 -69.49 10.61 -12.31
CA PHE A 4 -68.10 10.78 -11.94
C PHE A 4 -67.22 10.28 -13.05
N THR A 5 -66.44 11.15 -13.68
CA THR A 5 -65.31 10.78 -14.52
C THR A 5 -64.18 10.28 -13.60
N PRO A 6 -63.56 9.13 -13.88
CA PRO A 6 -62.41 8.72 -13.12
C PRO A 6 -61.25 9.71 -13.38
N GLU A 7 -60.79 10.37 -12.31
CA GLU A 7 -59.52 11.07 -12.39
C GLU A 7 -58.44 10.06 -12.71
N VAL A 8 -57.81 10.25 -13.85
CA VAL A 8 -56.57 9.57 -14.20
C VAL A 8 -55.55 10.03 -13.20
N LEU A 9 -55.24 9.18 -12.24
CA LEU A 9 -54.04 9.35 -11.41
C LEU A 9 -52.82 9.37 -12.36
N ILE A 10 -52.36 10.54 -12.73
CA ILE A 10 -51.05 10.72 -13.31
C ILE A 10 -50.07 10.29 -12.21
N MET A 11 -49.60 9.05 -12.28
CA MET A 11 -48.47 8.65 -11.49
C MET A 11 -47.34 9.61 -11.87
N ALA A 12 -46.92 10.43 -10.93
CA ALA A 12 -45.74 11.26 -11.13
C ALA A 12 -44.59 10.34 -11.51
N GLU A 13 -43.99 10.57 -12.67
CA GLU A 13 -42.74 9.88 -13.03
C GLU A 13 -41.79 10.06 -11.87
N ILE A 14 -41.39 8.95 -11.25
CA ILE A 14 -40.34 8.96 -10.22
C ILE A 14 -39.08 9.43 -10.92
N LYS A 15 -38.73 10.68 -10.74
CA LYS A 15 -37.44 11.20 -11.22
C LYS A 15 -36.32 10.67 -10.31
N ASN A 16 -35.32 10.08 -10.94
CA ASN A 16 -34.08 9.78 -10.27
C ASN A 16 -33.57 11.05 -9.50
N TYR A 17 -33.09 10.87 -8.30
CA TYR A 17 -32.49 11.97 -7.54
C TYR A 17 -31.00 11.77 -7.37
N THR A 18 -30.27 12.87 -7.26
CA THR A 18 -28.81 12.87 -7.16
C THR A 18 -28.39 13.25 -5.75
N ILE A 19 -27.49 12.48 -5.17
CA ILE A 19 -26.88 12.77 -3.89
C ILE A 19 -25.36 12.83 -3.99
N ASN A 20 -24.73 13.57 -3.08
CA ASN A 20 -23.29 13.54 -2.90
C ASN A 20 -22.97 12.60 -1.73
N PHE A 21 -22.28 11.50 -2.02
CA PHE A 21 -21.69 10.62 -1.05
C PHE A 21 -20.25 11.09 -0.80
N GLY A 22 -20.02 11.76 0.34
CA GLY A 22 -18.77 12.46 0.63
C GLY A 22 -18.65 13.87 -0.01
N PRO A 23 -17.57 14.63 0.28
CA PRO A 23 -16.37 14.18 1.02
C PRO A 23 -16.57 14.00 2.53
N GLN A 24 -17.58 14.64 3.13
CA GLN A 24 -17.88 14.48 4.56
C GLN A 24 -18.75 13.25 4.77
N HIS A 25 -18.14 12.08 4.65
CA HIS A 25 -18.75 10.79 4.97
C HIS A 25 -17.65 9.85 5.47
N PRO A 26 -17.84 9.06 6.54
CA PRO A 26 -16.79 8.15 7.06
C PRO A 26 -16.22 7.21 5.99
N ALA A 27 -17.07 6.57 5.19
CA ALA A 27 -16.67 5.66 4.12
C ALA A 27 -16.17 6.34 2.84
N ALA A 28 -16.13 7.67 2.77
CA ALA A 28 -15.55 8.44 1.64
C ALA A 28 -14.11 8.89 1.92
N HIS A 29 -13.46 8.36 2.95
CA HIS A 29 -12.07 8.66 3.33
C HIS A 29 -11.78 10.16 3.52
N GLY A 30 -12.80 10.98 3.73
CA GLY A 30 -12.72 12.42 3.97
C GLY A 30 -12.49 13.30 2.72
N VAL A 31 -12.16 12.73 1.56
CA VAL A 31 -11.77 13.48 0.34
C VAL A 31 -12.34 12.90 -0.96
N LEU A 32 -13.05 11.79 -0.94
CA LEU A 32 -13.77 11.29 -2.10
C LEU A 32 -15.14 11.98 -2.19
N ARG A 33 -15.44 12.61 -3.31
CA ARG A 33 -16.78 13.02 -3.68
C ARG A 33 -17.33 12.04 -4.71
N LEU A 34 -18.32 11.25 -4.33
CA LEU A 34 -19.02 10.34 -5.23
C LEU A 34 -20.44 10.88 -5.47
N VAL A 35 -20.73 11.21 -6.71
CA VAL A 35 -22.06 11.66 -7.11
C VAL A 35 -22.87 10.42 -7.49
N LEU A 36 -23.90 10.10 -6.71
CA LEU A 36 -24.79 8.98 -6.92
C LEU A 36 -26.09 9.46 -7.51
N GLU A 37 -26.53 8.82 -8.60
CA GLU A 37 -27.89 8.91 -9.13
C GLU A 37 -28.64 7.68 -8.66
N LEU A 38 -29.79 7.88 -8.02
CA LEU A 38 -30.56 6.85 -7.35
C LEU A 38 -31.99 6.79 -7.86
N ASP A 39 -32.50 5.57 -8.02
CA ASP A 39 -33.92 5.27 -8.13
C ASP A 39 -34.37 4.59 -6.82
N GLY A 40 -35.03 5.38 -5.95
CA GLY A 40 -35.24 4.98 -4.57
C GLY A 40 -33.90 4.82 -3.82
N GLU A 41 -33.57 3.60 -3.38
CA GLU A 41 -32.31 3.26 -2.74
C GLU A 41 -31.32 2.56 -3.68
N VAL A 42 -31.72 2.29 -4.94
CA VAL A 42 -30.91 1.58 -5.92
C VAL A 42 -30.05 2.57 -6.69
N VAL A 43 -28.76 2.26 -6.81
CA VAL A 43 -27.80 3.06 -7.56
C VAL A 43 -27.99 2.83 -9.06
N VAL A 44 -28.29 3.89 -9.79
CA VAL A 44 -28.39 3.91 -11.26
C VAL A 44 -27.03 4.26 -11.86
N ARG A 45 -26.34 5.22 -11.22
CA ARG A 45 -25.03 5.69 -11.65
C ARG A 45 -24.20 6.16 -10.47
N ALA A 46 -22.90 5.86 -10.50
CA ALA A 46 -21.91 6.34 -9.54
C ALA A 46 -20.79 7.06 -10.29
N ASP A 47 -20.62 8.35 -10.04
CA ASP A 47 -19.63 9.22 -10.70
C ASP A 47 -18.60 9.73 -9.69
N PRO A 48 -17.38 9.14 -9.66
CA PRO A 48 -16.35 9.53 -8.72
C PRO A 48 -15.64 10.82 -9.15
N HIS A 49 -15.60 11.80 -8.25
CA HIS A 49 -14.86 13.05 -8.42
C HIS A 49 -13.65 13.05 -7.49
N ILE A 50 -12.47 13.08 -8.07
CA ILE A 50 -11.18 13.11 -7.39
C ILE A 50 -10.52 14.50 -7.51
N GLY A 51 -9.39 14.69 -6.83
CA GLY A 51 -8.60 15.92 -6.88
C GLY A 51 -8.60 16.72 -5.60
N LEU A 52 -9.44 16.38 -4.60
CA LEU A 52 -9.47 17.10 -3.32
C LEU A 52 -8.18 16.91 -2.50
N LEU A 53 -7.40 15.87 -2.80
CA LEU A 53 -6.09 15.61 -2.22
C LEU A 53 -4.95 15.76 -3.25
N HIS A 54 -5.19 16.41 -4.37
CA HIS A 54 -4.16 16.66 -5.38
C HIS A 54 -3.11 17.64 -4.86
N ARG A 55 -1.87 17.18 -4.77
CA ARG A 55 -0.75 17.97 -4.22
C ARG A 55 0.32 18.27 -5.27
N GLY A 56 0.10 17.86 -6.52
CA GLY A 56 1.04 18.05 -7.61
C GLY A 56 2.37 17.29 -7.42
N THR A 57 2.33 16.11 -6.82
CA THR A 57 3.53 15.34 -6.44
C THR A 57 4.45 15.06 -7.62
N GLU A 58 3.89 14.70 -8.78
CA GLU A 58 4.68 14.48 -10.00
C GLU A 58 5.45 15.75 -10.38
N LYS A 59 4.80 16.92 -10.35
CA LYS A 59 5.42 18.20 -10.69
C LYS A 59 6.41 18.69 -9.63
N LEU A 60 6.12 18.45 -8.36
CA LEU A 60 7.06 18.77 -7.28
C LEU A 60 8.35 17.94 -7.41
N ALA A 61 8.24 16.65 -7.71
CA ALA A 61 9.40 15.80 -7.92
C ALA A 61 10.29 16.28 -9.08
N GLU A 62 9.72 16.82 -10.16
CA GLU A 62 10.46 17.42 -11.28
C GLU A 62 11.26 18.70 -10.89
N THR A 63 10.94 19.32 -9.75
CA THR A 63 11.65 20.50 -9.24
C THR A 63 12.73 20.19 -8.22
N ARG A 64 12.79 18.97 -7.73
CA ARG A 64 13.70 18.50 -6.69
C ARG A 64 14.72 17.53 -7.25
N THR A 65 15.85 17.35 -6.55
CA THR A 65 16.81 16.32 -6.94
C THR A 65 16.20 14.93 -6.76
N TRP A 66 16.76 13.94 -7.47
CA TRP A 66 16.29 12.56 -7.41
C TRP A 66 16.16 12.03 -5.98
N ILE A 67 17.15 12.30 -5.13
CA ILE A 67 17.13 11.85 -3.72
C ILE A 67 16.10 12.62 -2.89
N GLN A 68 15.96 13.93 -3.11
CA GLN A 68 14.99 14.76 -2.38
C GLN A 68 13.53 14.40 -2.70
N SER A 69 13.30 13.70 -3.79
CA SER A 69 11.95 13.27 -4.20
C SER A 69 11.50 11.97 -3.53
N VAL A 70 12.40 11.19 -2.93
CA VAL A 70 12.05 9.94 -2.21
C VAL A 70 10.97 10.17 -1.12
N PRO A 71 11.07 11.18 -0.23
CA PRO A 71 10.03 11.43 0.77
C PRO A 71 8.66 11.77 0.20
N TYR A 72 8.55 12.24 -1.03
CA TYR A 72 7.24 12.44 -1.66
C TYR A 72 6.53 11.14 -1.96
N MET A 73 7.28 10.08 -2.26
CA MET A 73 6.72 8.76 -2.56
C MET A 73 5.99 8.19 -1.34
N ASP A 74 6.55 8.34 -0.14
CA ASP A 74 5.91 7.89 1.11
C ASP A 74 4.52 8.48 1.33
N ARG A 75 4.28 9.68 0.85
CA ARG A 75 3.05 10.43 1.04
C ARG A 75 2.00 10.21 -0.06
N LEU A 76 2.32 9.38 -1.02
CA LEU A 76 1.35 8.94 -2.06
C LEU A 76 0.36 7.96 -1.43
N ASP A 77 0.68 6.69 -1.39
CA ASP A 77 -0.05 5.76 -0.54
C ASP A 77 0.60 5.75 0.85
N TYR A 78 0.05 6.55 1.75
CA TYR A 78 0.54 6.67 3.13
C TYR A 78 0.22 5.46 4.01
N VAL A 79 -0.32 4.39 3.44
CA VAL A 79 -0.51 3.09 4.11
C VAL A 79 0.58 2.10 3.72
N SER A 80 1.14 2.23 2.52
CA SER A 80 2.11 1.29 1.93
C SER A 80 3.40 1.99 1.50
N MET A 81 3.98 2.77 2.37
CA MET A 81 5.04 3.73 2.09
C MET A 81 6.27 3.11 1.41
N MET A 82 6.80 2.01 1.96
CA MET A 82 8.05 1.44 1.45
C MET A 82 7.92 0.84 0.05
N CYS A 83 6.75 0.31 -0.30
CA CYS A 83 6.50 -0.15 -1.67
C CYS A 83 6.54 1.00 -2.70
N ASN A 84 6.08 2.20 -2.31
CA ASN A 84 6.18 3.38 -3.17
C ASN A 84 7.64 3.81 -3.37
N GLU A 85 8.42 3.85 -2.27
CA GLU A 85 9.86 4.14 -2.32
C GLU A 85 10.59 3.15 -3.23
N HIS A 86 10.22 1.85 -3.14
CA HIS A 86 10.84 0.78 -3.90
C HIS A 86 10.70 1.02 -5.41
N ALA A 87 9.48 1.26 -5.90
CA ALA A 87 9.27 1.50 -7.32
C ALA A 87 10.08 2.70 -7.85
N TYR A 88 10.16 3.77 -7.04
CA TYR A 88 10.93 4.96 -7.39
C TYR A 88 12.44 4.71 -7.40
N CYS A 89 12.98 4.07 -6.35
CA CYS A 89 14.41 3.74 -6.30
C CYS A 89 14.82 2.79 -7.43
N MET A 90 14.00 1.77 -7.70
CA MET A 90 14.23 0.83 -8.79
C MET A 90 14.22 1.52 -10.17
N ALA A 91 13.37 2.53 -10.38
CA ALA A 91 13.39 3.31 -11.62
C ALA A 91 14.73 4.06 -11.80
N ILE A 92 15.24 4.68 -10.75
CA ILE A 92 16.53 5.37 -10.77
C ILE A 92 17.67 4.38 -10.99
N GLU A 93 17.66 3.26 -10.29
CA GLU A 93 18.68 2.21 -10.40
C GLU A 93 18.78 1.65 -11.83
N ARG A 94 17.65 1.42 -12.49
CA ARG A 94 17.60 0.99 -13.89
C ARG A 94 18.15 2.06 -14.83
N LEU A 95 17.88 3.36 -14.60
CA LEU A 95 18.42 4.45 -15.41
C LEU A 95 19.94 4.59 -15.29
N ILE A 96 20.49 4.36 -14.11
CA ILE A 96 21.92 4.48 -13.83
C ILE A 96 22.67 3.16 -14.11
N GLY A 97 21.95 2.03 -14.13
CA GLY A 97 22.55 0.70 -14.22
C GLY A 97 23.21 0.25 -12.92
N LEU A 98 22.59 0.56 -11.77
CA LEU A 98 23.11 0.14 -10.46
C LEU A 98 22.66 -1.28 -10.12
N GLU A 99 23.60 -2.10 -9.67
CA GLU A 99 23.32 -3.40 -9.06
C GLU A 99 23.22 -3.27 -7.56
N VAL A 100 22.03 -3.55 -7.02
CA VAL A 100 21.76 -3.46 -5.57
C VAL A 100 22.41 -4.66 -4.87
N PRO A 101 23.12 -4.47 -3.75
CA PRO A 101 23.69 -5.56 -2.97
C PRO A 101 22.64 -6.58 -2.54
N LEU A 102 22.96 -7.87 -2.60
CA LEU A 102 22.02 -8.96 -2.35
C LEU A 102 21.35 -8.86 -0.96
N ARG A 103 22.11 -8.44 0.07
CA ARG A 103 21.55 -8.21 1.41
C ARG A 103 20.48 -7.12 1.41
N ALA A 104 20.72 -6.03 0.69
CA ALA A 104 19.73 -4.95 0.56
C ALA A 104 18.47 -5.42 -0.18
N GLN A 105 18.60 -6.26 -1.20
CA GLN A 105 17.46 -6.84 -1.91
C GLN A 105 16.58 -7.68 -0.97
N TYR A 106 17.18 -8.52 -0.12
CA TYR A 106 16.44 -9.29 0.89
C TYR A 106 15.76 -8.41 1.95
N ILE A 107 16.41 -7.32 2.37
CA ILE A 107 15.82 -6.34 3.29
C ILE A 107 14.62 -5.67 2.64
N ARG A 108 14.73 -5.23 1.38
CA ARG A 108 13.62 -4.61 0.64
C ARG A 108 12.44 -5.57 0.49
N VAL A 109 12.66 -6.79 0.05
CA VAL A 109 11.59 -7.80 -0.07
C VAL A 109 10.94 -8.08 1.28
N MET A 110 11.72 -8.22 2.36
CA MET A 110 11.18 -8.39 3.70
C MET A 110 10.29 -7.21 4.11
N MET A 111 10.73 -5.98 3.87
CA MET A 111 9.99 -4.79 4.26
C MET A 111 8.79 -4.50 3.35
N ASP A 112 8.84 -4.86 2.08
CA ASP A 112 7.68 -4.81 1.19
C ASP A 112 6.57 -5.74 1.67
N GLU A 113 6.92 -6.95 2.12
CA GLU A 113 5.92 -7.89 2.63
C GLU A 113 5.40 -7.53 4.03
N VAL A 114 6.23 -6.93 4.88
CA VAL A 114 5.78 -6.28 6.13
C VAL A 114 4.79 -5.16 5.82
N THR A 115 5.10 -4.34 4.82
CA THR A 115 4.22 -3.27 4.33
C THR A 115 2.90 -3.81 3.80
N ARG A 116 2.92 -4.95 3.09
CA ARG A 116 1.71 -5.62 2.60
C ARG A 116 0.83 -6.08 3.76
N ILE A 117 1.40 -6.67 4.78
CA ILE A 117 0.66 -7.04 6.00
C ILE A 117 0.06 -5.80 6.66
N LEU A 118 0.85 -4.72 6.84
CA LEU A 118 0.37 -3.43 7.38
C LEU A 118 -0.83 -2.88 6.61
N ASN A 119 -0.78 -2.94 5.28
CA ASN A 119 -1.85 -2.46 4.43
C ASN A 119 -3.12 -3.30 4.57
N HIS A 120 -3.00 -4.61 4.47
CA HIS A 120 -4.16 -5.50 4.53
C HIS A 120 -4.82 -5.50 5.90
N LEU A 121 -4.06 -5.37 6.99
CA LEU A 121 -4.60 -5.18 8.34
C LEU A 121 -5.46 -3.92 8.41
N LEU A 122 -4.98 -2.80 7.86
CA LEU A 122 -5.78 -1.57 7.82
C LEU A 122 -7.04 -1.75 6.97
N ASN A 123 -6.88 -2.29 5.76
CA ASN A 123 -8.00 -2.46 4.83
C ASN A 123 -9.11 -3.33 5.44
N ILE A 124 -8.76 -4.50 5.98
CA ILE A 124 -9.74 -5.42 6.56
C ILE A 124 -10.43 -4.79 7.78
N GLY A 125 -9.66 -4.14 8.66
CA GLY A 125 -10.20 -3.45 9.83
C GLY A 125 -11.19 -2.34 9.46
N THR A 126 -10.82 -1.46 8.53
CA THR A 126 -11.68 -0.34 8.10
C THR A 126 -12.86 -0.80 7.23
N HIS A 127 -12.68 -1.76 6.36
CA HIS A 127 -13.77 -2.35 5.57
C HIS A 127 -14.81 -3.03 6.49
N ALA A 128 -14.35 -3.75 7.51
CA ALA A 128 -15.24 -4.32 8.50
C ALA A 128 -15.96 -3.24 9.33
N LEU A 129 -15.28 -2.13 9.68
CA LEU A 129 -15.88 -0.98 10.33
C LEU A 129 -17.01 -0.36 9.48
N ASP A 130 -16.78 -0.17 8.18
CA ASP A 130 -17.76 0.40 7.24
C ASP A 130 -19.02 -0.46 7.11
N ILE A 131 -18.91 -1.77 7.32
CA ILE A 131 -20.05 -2.71 7.36
C ILE A 131 -20.68 -2.79 8.75
N GLY A 132 -20.02 -2.26 9.79
CA GLY A 132 -20.53 -2.18 11.15
C GLY A 132 -19.79 -3.03 12.20
N ALA A 133 -18.75 -3.77 11.82
CA ALA A 133 -17.93 -4.56 12.74
C ALA A 133 -16.79 -3.71 13.36
N MET A 134 -17.16 -2.70 14.17
CA MET A 134 -16.23 -1.71 14.75
C MET A 134 -15.07 -2.33 15.53
N ALA A 135 -15.27 -3.45 16.21
CA ALA A 135 -14.23 -4.08 17.01
C ALA A 135 -13.02 -4.52 16.17
N MET A 136 -13.22 -4.86 14.89
CA MET A 136 -12.15 -5.34 14.02
C MET A 136 -11.01 -4.35 13.85
N VAL A 137 -11.29 -3.04 13.84
CA VAL A 137 -10.25 -2.01 13.78
C VAL A 137 -9.31 -2.12 14.99
N LEU A 138 -9.84 -2.35 16.18
CA LEU A 138 -9.03 -2.46 17.40
C LEU A 138 -8.14 -3.72 17.37
N TYR A 139 -8.67 -4.84 16.87
CA TYR A 139 -7.90 -6.06 16.72
C TYR A 139 -6.77 -5.91 15.69
N THR A 140 -7.08 -5.43 14.49
CA THR A 140 -6.08 -5.30 13.41
C THR A 140 -5.03 -4.23 13.73
N PHE A 141 -5.38 -3.17 14.47
CA PHE A 141 -4.42 -2.15 14.87
C PHE A 141 -3.45 -2.61 15.96
N ARG A 142 -3.80 -3.62 16.75
CA ARG A 142 -2.88 -4.25 17.72
C ARG A 142 -1.62 -4.76 17.03
N GLU A 143 -1.77 -5.57 15.98
CA GLU A 143 -0.65 -6.12 15.21
C GLU A 143 -0.01 -5.05 14.31
N ARG A 144 -0.80 -4.10 13.83
CA ARG A 144 -0.29 -2.99 13.05
C ARG A 144 0.68 -2.11 13.86
N GLU A 145 0.42 -1.89 15.15
CA GLU A 145 1.33 -1.16 16.04
C GLU A 145 2.69 -1.87 16.17
N ASP A 146 2.73 -3.18 16.35
CA ASP A 146 3.98 -3.95 16.38
C ASP A 146 4.82 -3.72 15.11
N LEU A 147 4.19 -3.70 13.93
CA LEU A 147 4.88 -3.49 12.66
C LEU A 147 5.28 -2.02 12.42
N LEU A 148 4.55 -1.05 12.97
CA LEU A 148 4.97 0.36 12.95
C LEU A 148 6.21 0.59 13.83
N ASP A 149 6.37 -0.18 14.88
CA ASP A 149 7.59 -0.18 15.70
C ASP A 149 8.80 -0.74 14.93
N VAL A 150 8.59 -1.69 14.03
CA VAL A 150 9.62 -2.15 13.08
C VAL A 150 10.06 -1.01 12.16
N TYR A 151 9.10 -0.24 11.61
CA TYR A 151 9.40 0.94 10.79
C TYR A 151 10.22 1.97 11.56
N GLU A 152 9.82 2.27 12.80
CA GLU A 152 10.57 3.21 13.66
C GLU A 152 11.97 2.70 13.97
N ALA A 153 12.14 1.41 14.22
CA ALA A 153 13.45 0.81 14.50
C ALA A 153 14.45 0.99 13.35
N ILE A 154 13.99 0.85 12.09
CA ILE A 154 14.89 0.95 10.93
C ILE A 154 15.07 2.37 10.41
N SER A 155 14.06 3.23 10.51
CA SER A 155 14.06 4.56 9.91
C SER A 155 14.07 5.71 10.89
N GLY A 156 13.60 5.49 12.12
CA GLY A 156 13.31 6.54 13.10
C GLY A 156 11.94 7.16 12.96
N ALA A 157 11.13 6.72 11.97
CA ALA A 157 9.78 7.20 11.73
C ALA A 157 8.78 6.04 11.69
N ARG A 158 7.64 6.20 12.35
CA ARG A 158 6.60 5.16 12.42
C ARG A 158 5.91 4.90 11.07
N MET A 159 5.86 5.88 10.18
CA MET A 159 5.14 5.78 8.91
C MET A 159 6.03 6.16 7.72
N HIS A 160 6.31 7.43 7.53
CA HIS A 160 7.05 7.95 6.38
C HIS A 160 8.55 7.76 6.57
N ALA A 161 9.03 6.59 6.18
CA ALA A 161 10.36 6.10 6.53
C ALA A 161 11.48 6.70 5.69
N ALA A 162 11.25 6.95 4.40
CA ALA A 162 12.27 7.29 3.42
C ALA A 162 13.54 6.43 3.59
N TYR A 163 13.32 5.12 3.74
CA TYR A 163 14.35 4.15 4.11
C TYR A 163 15.10 3.61 2.90
N TYR A 164 14.39 3.39 1.78
CA TYR A 164 15.05 2.93 0.56
C TYR A 164 15.81 4.09 -0.07
N ARG A 165 16.95 3.75 -0.67
CA ARG A 165 17.81 4.69 -1.38
C ARG A 165 18.22 4.06 -2.70
N PRO A 166 18.43 4.85 -3.75
CA PRO A 166 19.04 4.34 -4.96
C PRO A 166 20.36 3.61 -4.64
N GLY A 167 20.43 2.33 -5.02
CA GLY A 167 21.56 1.46 -4.73
C GLY A 167 21.49 0.68 -3.42
N GLY A 168 20.34 0.69 -2.70
CA GLY A 168 20.17 -0.11 -1.49
C GLY A 168 19.22 0.48 -0.47
N VAL A 169 19.59 0.45 0.81
CA VAL A 169 18.83 1.00 1.93
C VAL A 169 19.70 1.94 2.77
N TYR A 170 19.06 2.84 3.51
CA TYR A 170 19.74 3.88 4.28
C TYR A 170 20.74 3.34 5.32
N ARG A 171 20.39 2.25 6.01
CA ARG A 171 21.23 1.57 7.01
C ARG A 171 20.82 0.12 7.14
N ASP A 172 21.71 -0.70 7.71
CA ASP A 172 21.41 -2.10 8.03
C ASP A 172 20.39 -2.21 9.18
N LEU A 173 19.86 -3.41 9.33
CA LEU A 173 18.89 -3.72 10.39
C LEU A 173 19.54 -3.55 11.77
N PRO A 174 18.83 -2.98 12.74
CA PRO A 174 19.38 -2.76 14.07
C PRO A 174 19.54 -4.07 14.87
N ASP A 175 20.65 -4.18 15.58
CA ASP A 175 20.96 -5.32 16.47
C ASP A 175 20.12 -5.30 17.75
N ARG A 176 19.40 -4.20 18.01
CA ARG A 176 18.50 -4.06 19.17
C ARG A 176 17.29 -3.25 18.78
N MET A 177 16.12 -3.73 19.21
CA MET A 177 14.89 -2.96 19.11
C MET A 177 14.91 -1.76 20.06
N PRO A 178 14.38 -0.59 19.65
CA PRO A 178 14.15 0.53 20.54
C PRO A 178 13.25 0.11 21.71
N GLN A 179 13.63 0.56 22.91
CA GLN A 179 12.87 0.29 24.13
C GLN A 179 11.92 1.43 24.42
N TYR A 180 10.73 1.12 24.94
CA TYR A 180 9.84 2.12 25.48
C TYR A 180 10.37 2.68 26.81
N GLU A 181 10.10 3.96 27.05
CA GLU A 181 10.39 4.64 28.30
C GLU A 181 9.12 4.97 29.09
N VAL A 182 9.23 5.00 30.39
CA VAL A 182 8.14 5.43 31.28
C VAL A 182 7.78 6.89 30.98
N ASN A 183 6.51 7.15 30.79
CA ASN A 183 6.01 8.49 30.55
C ASN A 183 4.60 8.66 31.16
N ARG A 184 3.97 9.81 30.93
CA ARG A 184 2.62 10.09 31.48
C ARG A 184 1.51 9.15 30.98
N PHE A 185 1.73 8.41 29.91
CA PHE A 185 0.75 7.49 29.30
C PHE A 185 1.08 6.02 29.52
N LYS A 186 2.33 5.70 29.90
CA LYS A 186 2.82 4.33 30.09
C LYS A 186 3.47 4.23 31.47
N SER A 187 2.88 3.42 32.33
CA SER A 187 3.44 3.12 33.66
C SER A 187 4.72 2.25 33.54
N ALA A 188 5.45 2.10 34.64
CA ALA A 188 6.61 1.22 34.69
C ALA A 188 6.26 -0.25 34.40
N GLU A 189 5.06 -0.69 34.81
CA GLU A 189 4.58 -2.03 34.54
C GLU A 189 4.25 -2.23 33.05
N ASP A 190 3.54 -1.28 32.43
CA ASP A 190 3.25 -1.31 31.00
C ASP A 190 4.54 -1.32 30.17
N VAL A 191 5.51 -0.47 30.53
CA VAL A 191 6.81 -0.40 29.85
C VAL A 191 7.57 -1.71 29.98
N ARG A 192 7.54 -2.37 31.12
CA ARG A 192 8.16 -3.67 31.33
C ARG A 192 7.55 -4.71 30.39
N GLN A 193 6.22 -4.82 30.37
CA GLN A 193 5.51 -5.79 29.51
C GLN A 193 5.78 -5.52 28.02
N LEU A 194 5.68 -4.28 27.58
CA LEU A 194 5.95 -3.89 26.18
C LEU A 194 7.40 -4.16 25.76
N ASN A 195 8.35 -4.07 26.67
CA ASN A 195 9.76 -4.30 26.37
C ASN A 195 10.16 -5.79 26.44
N GLU A 196 9.32 -6.67 26.94
CA GLU A 196 9.63 -8.12 26.99
C GLU A 196 9.88 -8.69 25.57
N SER A 197 9.07 -8.32 24.59
CA SER A 197 9.22 -8.74 23.19
C SER A 197 10.33 -7.99 22.44
N ARG A 198 10.94 -6.96 23.04
CA ARG A 198 11.93 -6.07 22.42
C ARG A 198 13.37 -6.30 22.90
N GLN A 199 13.63 -7.44 23.53
CA GLN A 199 14.92 -7.75 24.14
C GLN A 199 15.99 -8.22 23.16
N GLY A 200 15.67 -8.40 21.89
CA GLY A 200 16.56 -8.90 20.86
C GLY A 200 16.83 -7.91 19.74
N SER A 201 17.34 -8.43 18.64
CA SER A 201 17.47 -7.73 17.38
C SER A 201 16.12 -7.52 16.71
N LEU A 202 16.07 -6.67 15.67
CA LEU A 202 14.88 -6.53 14.83
C LEU A 202 14.45 -7.87 14.23
N LEU A 203 15.40 -8.71 13.83
CA LEU A 203 15.10 -10.02 13.27
C LEU A 203 14.48 -10.97 14.29
N ASP A 204 14.85 -10.87 15.57
CA ASP A 204 14.24 -11.66 16.65
C ASP A 204 12.80 -11.21 16.92
N PHE A 205 12.58 -9.89 16.91
CA PHE A 205 11.24 -9.32 17.04
C PHE A 205 10.30 -9.75 15.89
N LEU A 206 10.79 -9.64 14.65
CA LEU A 206 10.03 -10.08 13.47
C LEU A 206 9.80 -11.59 13.45
N GLU A 207 10.73 -12.40 13.93
CA GLU A 207 10.54 -13.85 14.04
C GLU A 207 9.44 -14.19 15.05
N ASP A 208 9.46 -13.54 16.21
CA ASP A 208 8.38 -13.69 17.21
C ASP A 208 7.03 -13.26 16.64
N PHE A 209 6.98 -12.08 15.99
CA PHE A 209 5.77 -11.61 15.31
C PHE A 209 5.26 -12.62 14.30
N THR A 210 6.11 -13.08 13.38
CA THR A 210 5.71 -14.01 12.31
C THR A 210 5.26 -15.37 12.84
N ASN A 211 5.71 -15.78 14.02
CA ASN A 211 5.26 -17.01 14.67
C ASN A 211 3.88 -16.88 15.32
N ARG A 212 3.56 -15.70 15.86
CA ARG A 212 2.25 -15.41 16.47
C ARG A 212 1.18 -15.04 15.44
N PHE A 213 1.58 -14.43 14.33
CA PHE A 213 0.67 -13.82 13.35
C PHE A 213 -0.36 -14.80 12.75
N PRO A 214 -0.06 -16.09 12.44
CA PRO A 214 -1.09 -17.03 11.98
C PRO A 214 -2.27 -17.16 12.94
N GLY A 215 -2.02 -17.19 14.25
CA GLY A 215 -3.09 -17.25 15.26
C GLY A 215 -3.99 -16.01 15.26
N TYR A 216 -3.44 -14.84 14.97
CA TYR A 216 -4.24 -13.63 14.83
C TYR A 216 -5.10 -13.64 13.55
N LEU A 217 -4.57 -14.19 12.46
CA LEU A 217 -5.36 -14.37 11.24
C LEU A 217 -6.52 -15.34 11.46
N ASP A 218 -6.31 -16.42 12.19
CA ASP A 218 -7.37 -17.37 12.56
C ASP A 218 -8.42 -16.69 13.46
N GLU A 219 -8.01 -15.80 14.37
CA GLU A 219 -8.91 -14.98 15.18
C GLU A 219 -9.79 -14.08 14.29
N TYR A 220 -9.20 -13.38 13.31
CA TYR A 220 -9.97 -12.51 12.40
C TYR A 220 -10.95 -13.31 11.53
N GLU A 221 -10.53 -14.47 11.02
CA GLU A 221 -11.40 -15.34 10.24
C GLU A 221 -12.56 -15.86 11.06
N SER A 222 -12.35 -16.23 12.32
CA SER A 222 -13.41 -16.66 13.20
C SER A 222 -14.48 -15.60 13.44
N LEU A 223 -14.08 -14.31 13.38
CA LEU A 223 -14.99 -13.18 13.59
C LEU A 223 -15.71 -12.74 12.28
N LEU A 224 -15.08 -12.90 11.13
CA LEU A 224 -15.58 -12.36 9.87
C LEU A 224 -15.99 -13.45 8.85
N THR A 225 -15.14 -14.42 8.57
CA THR A 225 -15.30 -15.31 7.40
C THR A 225 -16.65 -16.02 7.38
N ASP A 226 -17.07 -16.59 8.51
CA ASP A 226 -18.37 -17.27 8.61
C ASP A 226 -19.50 -16.42 9.20
N ASN A 227 -19.20 -15.15 9.46
CA ASN A 227 -20.21 -14.22 10.00
C ASN A 227 -21.32 -13.97 8.97
N ARG A 228 -22.58 -14.20 9.39
CA ARG A 228 -23.74 -14.06 8.51
C ARG A 228 -23.88 -12.64 7.96
N ILE A 229 -23.65 -11.61 8.78
CA ILE A 229 -23.79 -10.21 8.36
C ILE A 229 -22.70 -9.89 7.33
N TRP A 230 -21.46 -10.31 7.58
CA TRP A 230 -20.35 -10.11 6.67
C TRP A 230 -20.63 -10.75 5.30
N LYS A 231 -21.05 -12.02 5.29
CA LYS A 231 -21.41 -12.72 4.05
C LYS A 231 -22.57 -12.04 3.29
N GLN A 232 -23.61 -11.63 3.98
CA GLN A 232 -24.75 -10.95 3.36
C GLN A 232 -24.39 -9.59 2.76
N ARG A 233 -23.37 -8.92 3.28
CA ARG A 233 -22.93 -7.60 2.82
C ARG A 233 -21.79 -7.65 1.80
N THR A 234 -21.20 -8.81 1.53
CA THR A 234 -20.02 -8.93 0.66
C THR A 234 -20.18 -9.97 -0.46
N VAL A 235 -20.91 -11.05 -0.23
CA VAL A 235 -21.14 -12.11 -1.25
C VAL A 235 -22.09 -11.59 -2.31
N GLY A 236 -21.66 -11.64 -3.57
CA GLY A 236 -22.43 -11.16 -4.72
C GLY A 236 -22.52 -9.63 -4.83
N VAL A 237 -21.83 -8.89 -3.97
CA VAL A 237 -21.79 -7.41 -3.99
C VAL A 237 -20.54 -6.94 -4.72
N GLY A 238 -20.71 -5.96 -5.64
CA GLY A 238 -19.61 -5.36 -6.37
C GLY A 238 -18.86 -6.35 -7.25
N VAL A 239 -19.58 -7.21 -7.96
CA VAL A 239 -19.03 -8.21 -8.88
C VAL A 239 -18.37 -7.53 -10.07
N LEU A 240 -17.14 -7.94 -10.39
CA LEU A 240 -16.39 -7.48 -11.55
C LEU A 240 -15.86 -8.68 -12.32
N SER A 241 -16.25 -8.81 -13.61
CA SER A 241 -15.79 -9.93 -14.42
C SER A 241 -14.30 -9.81 -14.76
N PRO A 242 -13.59 -10.92 -15.03
CA PRO A 242 -12.16 -10.90 -15.41
C PRO A 242 -11.88 -9.99 -16.61
N GLU A 243 -12.74 -10.06 -17.65
CA GLU A 243 -12.57 -9.27 -18.87
C GLU A 243 -12.69 -7.78 -18.60
N ARG A 244 -13.68 -7.40 -17.78
CA ARG A 244 -13.88 -5.99 -17.42
C ARG A 244 -12.79 -5.47 -16.51
N ALA A 245 -12.34 -6.28 -15.55
CA ALA A 245 -11.21 -5.93 -14.68
C ALA A 245 -9.94 -5.62 -15.51
N LEU A 246 -9.65 -6.44 -16.52
CA LEU A 246 -8.53 -6.21 -17.45
C LEU A 246 -8.74 -4.97 -18.32
N GLN A 247 -9.92 -4.76 -18.89
CA GLN A 247 -10.24 -3.60 -19.72
C GLN A 247 -10.11 -2.27 -18.96
N LEU A 248 -10.50 -2.27 -17.68
CA LEU A 248 -10.38 -1.11 -16.80
C LEU A 248 -8.95 -0.90 -16.25
N GLY A 249 -8.04 -1.87 -16.47
CA GLY A 249 -6.67 -1.82 -15.97
C GLY A 249 -6.55 -2.10 -14.49
N CYS A 250 -7.49 -2.83 -13.90
CA CYS A 250 -7.41 -3.29 -12.52
C CYS A 250 -6.25 -4.26 -12.32
N THR A 251 -5.62 -4.24 -11.16
CA THR A 251 -4.48 -5.08 -10.80
C THR A 251 -4.57 -5.50 -9.33
N GLY A 252 -3.64 -6.35 -8.88
CA GLY A 252 -3.58 -6.78 -7.48
C GLY A 252 -4.81 -7.57 -7.02
N PRO A 253 -5.21 -7.43 -5.74
CA PRO A 253 -6.36 -8.13 -5.18
C PRO A 253 -7.68 -7.91 -5.95
N MET A 254 -7.85 -6.75 -6.59
CA MET A 254 -9.02 -6.47 -7.44
C MET A 254 -9.09 -7.42 -8.64
N LEU A 255 -7.96 -7.63 -9.32
CA LEU A 255 -7.88 -8.52 -10.48
C LEU A 255 -7.84 -10.00 -10.06
N ARG A 256 -7.08 -10.32 -9.01
CA ARG A 256 -7.00 -11.71 -8.49
C ARG A 256 -8.34 -12.16 -7.90
N GLY A 257 -9.09 -11.29 -7.25
CA GLY A 257 -10.46 -11.59 -6.80
C GLY A 257 -11.41 -11.97 -7.93
N SER A 258 -11.20 -11.44 -9.13
CA SER A 258 -11.96 -11.76 -10.35
C SER A 258 -11.45 -13.02 -11.09
N GLY A 259 -10.51 -13.78 -10.53
CA GLY A 259 -10.09 -15.07 -11.09
C GLY A 259 -8.86 -15.01 -12.00
N VAL A 260 -8.15 -13.88 -12.09
CA VAL A 260 -6.95 -13.75 -12.93
C VAL A 260 -5.69 -13.88 -12.08
N GLU A 261 -4.89 -14.91 -12.35
CA GLU A 261 -3.60 -15.14 -11.69
C GLU A 261 -2.51 -14.21 -12.24
N TRP A 262 -2.56 -12.94 -11.84
CA TRP A 262 -1.57 -11.94 -12.19
C TRP A 262 -0.91 -11.35 -10.95
N ASP A 263 0.40 -11.50 -10.85
CA ASP A 263 1.22 -10.96 -9.77
C ASP A 263 2.64 -10.70 -10.31
N LEU A 264 3.10 -9.45 -10.19
CA LEU A 264 4.41 -9.05 -10.72
C LEU A 264 5.57 -9.79 -10.05
N ARG A 265 5.41 -10.18 -8.77
CA ARG A 265 6.43 -10.94 -8.04
C ARG A 265 6.74 -12.30 -8.67
N LYS A 266 5.82 -12.85 -9.46
CA LYS A 266 5.97 -14.14 -10.19
C LYS A 266 6.08 -13.96 -11.70
N LYS A 267 5.32 -13.02 -12.30
CA LYS A 267 5.28 -12.85 -13.76
C LYS A 267 6.44 -11.99 -14.29
N GLN A 268 6.90 -11.02 -13.49
CA GLN A 268 8.04 -10.15 -13.77
C GLN A 268 8.86 -9.94 -12.49
N PRO A 269 9.50 -11.01 -11.96
CA PRO A 269 10.16 -10.94 -10.67
C PRO A 269 11.23 -9.84 -10.64
N TYR A 270 11.29 -9.17 -9.53
CA TYR A 270 12.27 -8.14 -9.23
C TYR A 270 12.94 -8.46 -7.89
N GLU A 271 14.12 -7.88 -7.65
CA GLU A 271 14.94 -8.20 -6.48
C GLU A 271 15.12 -9.73 -6.34
N VAL A 272 14.83 -10.28 -5.17
CA VAL A 272 14.98 -11.72 -4.91
C VAL A 272 13.65 -12.50 -4.87
N TYR A 273 12.56 -11.95 -5.39
CA TYR A 273 11.25 -12.65 -5.37
C TYR A 273 11.27 -13.99 -6.10
N GLU A 274 12.10 -14.16 -7.12
CA GLU A 274 12.27 -15.45 -7.82
C GLU A 274 12.76 -16.59 -6.90
N ARG A 275 13.44 -16.23 -5.79
CA ARG A 275 13.97 -17.17 -4.80
C ARG A 275 12.99 -17.46 -3.67
N MET A 276 11.85 -16.77 -3.64
CA MET A 276 10.85 -16.90 -2.58
C MET A 276 9.81 -17.96 -2.92
N ALA A 277 9.56 -18.87 -1.96
CA ALA A 277 8.50 -19.84 -2.06
C ALA A 277 7.22 -19.27 -1.47
N PHE A 278 6.25 -18.94 -2.33
CA PHE A 278 4.91 -18.49 -1.96
C PHE A 278 3.91 -18.79 -3.07
N ASP A 279 2.64 -18.78 -2.74
CA ASP A 279 1.55 -19.04 -3.67
C ASP A 279 0.76 -17.75 -3.94
N ILE A 280 0.11 -17.65 -5.11
CA ILE A 280 -0.73 -16.52 -5.48
C ILE A 280 -2.18 -16.89 -5.21
N PRO A 281 -2.87 -16.25 -4.26
CA PRO A 281 -4.28 -16.49 -4.04
C PRO A 281 -5.12 -15.87 -5.15
N VAL A 282 -6.12 -16.63 -5.61
CA VAL A 282 -7.03 -16.23 -6.70
C VAL A 282 -8.46 -16.53 -6.28
N GLY A 283 -9.35 -15.55 -6.45
CA GLY A 283 -10.78 -15.69 -6.23
C GLY A 283 -11.49 -16.34 -7.43
N VAL A 284 -12.80 -16.46 -7.34
CA VAL A 284 -13.63 -17.11 -8.36
C VAL A 284 -14.79 -16.22 -8.82
N ASN A 285 -15.46 -15.55 -7.86
CA ASN A 285 -16.71 -14.84 -8.12
C ASN A 285 -16.52 -13.37 -8.47
N GLY A 286 -15.36 -12.79 -8.18
CA GLY A 286 -15.06 -11.38 -8.43
C GLY A 286 -15.86 -10.41 -7.57
N ASP A 287 -16.35 -10.81 -6.41
CA ASP A 287 -17.12 -10.00 -5.47
C ASP A 287 -16.27 -9.47 -4.30
N CYS A 288 -16.87 -8.68 -3.42
CA CYS A 288 -16.21 -8.14 -2.24
C CYS A 288 -15.71 -9.25 -1.31
N TYR A 289 -16.42 -10.37 -1.21
CA TYR A 289 -16.06 -11.48 -0.35
C TYR A 289 -14.79 -12.20 -0.84
N ASP A 290 -14.69 -12.48 -2.13
CA ASP A 290 -13.51 -13.11 -2.71
C ASP A 290 -12.27 -12.21 -2.57
N ARG A 291 -12.43 -10.89 -2.75
CA ARG A 291 -11.32 -9.95 -2.53
C ARG A 291 -10.86 -9.91 -1.07
N TYR A 292 -11.80 -10.06 -0.13
CA TYR A 292 -11.47 -10.23 1.28
C TYR A 292 -10.65 -11.51 1.51
N LEU A 293 -11.10 -12.64 0.99
CA LEU A 293 -10.39 -13.93 1.13
C LEU A 293 -8.98 -13.87 0.50
N VAL A 294 -8.86 -13.25 -0.67
CA VAL A 294 -7.55 -13.03 -1.32
C VAL A 294 -6.60 -12.26 -0.39
N ARG A 295 -7.06 -11.16 0.25
CA ARG A 295 -6.21 -10.40 1.16
C ARG A 295 -5.83 -11.16 2.43
N MET A 296 -6.73 -11.97 2.97
CA MET A 296 -6.44 -12.84 4.12
C MET A 296 -5.32 -13.82 3.78
N GLU A 297 -5.42 -14.48 2.61
CA GLU A 297 -4.40 -15.42 2.18
C GLU A 297 -3.10 -14.72 1.78
N GLU A 298 -3.14 -13.53 1.17
CA GLU A 298 -1.94 -12.73 0.89
C GLU A 298 -1.15 -12.42 2.15
N MET A 299 -1.80 -12.14 3.28
CA MET A 299 -1.11 -11.94 4.56
C MET A 299 -0.40 -13.22 5.04
N ARG A 300 -0.99 -14.41 4.83
CA ARG A 300 -0.32 -15.69 5.14
C ARG A 300 0.92 -15.90 4.27
N GLN A 301 0.79 -15.61 2.97
CA GLN A 301 1.91 -15.76 2.03
C GLN A 301 3.01 -14.73 2.31
N SER A 302 2.66 -13.48 2.63
CA SER A 302 3.62 -12.46 3.06
C SER A 302 4.38 -12.86 4.31
N ASN A 303 3.68 -13.39 5.32
CA ASN A 303 4.30 -13.93 6.52
C ASN A 303 5.30 -15.06 6.22
N ARG A 304 4.98 -15.92 5.25
CA ARG A 304 5.87 -16.99 4.76
C ARG A 304 7.12 -16.44 4.09
N ILE A 305 7.00 -15.36 3.29
CA ILE A 305 8.14 -14.69 2.65
C ILE A 305 9.02 -14.03 3.70
N VAL A 306 8.45 -13.30 4.66
CA VAL A 306 9.20 -12.64 5.74
C VAL A 306 10.04 -13.65 6.53
N LYS A 307 9.50 -14.83 6.86
CA LYS A 307 10.26 -15.92 7.52
C LYS A 307 11.47 -16.38 6.70
N GLN A 308 11.30 -16.52 5.39
CA GLN A 308 12.40 -16.89 4.49
C GLN A 308 13.50 -15.83 4.46
N CYS A 309 13.10 -14.54 4.39
CA CYS A 309 14.02 -13.42 4.44
C CYS A 309 14.80 -13.36 5.76
N ILE A 310 14.13 -13.52 6.90
CA ILE A 310 14.78 -13.53 8.23
C ILE A 310 15.86 -14.63 8.28
N SER A 311 15.52 -15.84 7.86
CA SER A 311 16.45 -16.97 7.88
C SER A 311 17.69 -16.69 7.02
N TRP A 312 17.51 -16.10 5.84
CA TRP A 312 18.61 -15.78 4.95
C TRP A 312 19.47 -14.63 5.50
N LEU A 313 18.83 -13.55 6.00
CA LEU A 313 19.51 -12.35 6.49
C LEU A 313 20.41 -12.64 7.70
N ARG A 314 20.02 -13.56 8.58
CA ARG A 314 20.84 -14.02 9.72
C ARG A 314 22.11 -14.73 9.26
N ALA A 315 22.03 -15.51 8.22
CA ALA A 315 23.15 -16.31 7.71
C ALA A 315 24.10 -15.51 6.81
N ASN A 316 23.68 -14.38 6.27
CA ASN A 316 24.39 -13.66 5.23
C ASN A 316 24.58 -12.16 5.56
N PRO A 317 25.57 -11.81 6.39
CA PRO A 317 25.98 -10.42 6.58
C PRO A 317 26.59 -9.88 5.28
N GLY A 318 26.50 -8.56 5.07
CA GLY A 318 27.05 -7.95 3.85
C GLY A 318 26.68 -6.48 3.71
N PRO A 319 27.11 -5.83 2.62
CA PRO A 319 26.75 -4.44 2.35
C PRO A 319 25.26 -4.27 2.08
N VAL A 320 24.71 -3.14 2.51
CA VAL A 320 23.30 -2.78 2.32
C VAL A 320 23.10 -1.62 1.37
N ILE A 321 24.19 -1.04 0.87
CA ILE A 321 24.21 0.02 -0.11
C ILE A 321 25.38 -0.17 -1.06
N VAL A 322 25.21 0.21 -2.30
CA VAL A 322 26.25 0.13 -3.34
C VAL A 322 27.43 1.04 -3.00
N ASP A 323 28.65 0.57 -3.26
CA ASP A 323 29.87 1.38 -3.15
C ASP A 323 30.07 2.20 -4.45
N ASN A 324 29.28 3.25 -4.62
CA ASN A 324 29.33 4.17 -5.75
C ASN A 324 29.17 5.61 -5.24
N HIS A 325 30.25 6.37 -5.21
CA HIS A 325 30.29 7.75 -4.71
C HIS A 325 29.37 8.74 -5.42
N LYS A 326 28.88 8.41 -6.61
CA LYS A 326 27.95 9.26 -7.38
C LYS A 326 26.49 9.01 -7.02
N ALA A 327 26.18 7.86 -6.45
CA ALA A 327 24.81 7.45 -6.16
C ALA A 327 24.54 7.31 -4.63
N ALA A 328 25.54 6.87 -3.87
CA ALA A 328 25.42 6.60 -2.45
C ALA A 328 26.38 7.45 -1.61
N PRO A 329 25.96 7.95 -0.44
CA PRO A 329 26.84 8.70 0.44
C PRO A 329 27.91 7.78 1.03
N PRO A 330 29.15 8.24 1.17
CA PRO A 330 30.21 7.50 1.85
C PRO A 330 29.93 7.34 3.34
N SER A 331 30.53 6.33 3.96
CA SER A 331 30.41 6.11 5.39
C SER A 331 31.00 7.28 6.19
N ARG A 332 30.49 7.49 7.42
CA ARG A 332 30.97 8.55 8.30
C ARG A 332 32.48 8.42 8.62
N GLU A 333 32.98 7.20 8.69
CA GLU A 333 34.40 6.92 8.94
C GLU A 333 35.26 7.32 7.75
N ARG A 334 34.87 6.96 6.53
CA ARG A 334 35.53 7.38 5.29
C ARG A 334 35.57 8.89 5.17
N MET A 335 34.47 9.60 5.43
CA MET A 335 34.42 11.07 5.39
C MET A 335 35.37 11.75 6.36
N LYS A 336 35.64 11.14 7.54
CA LYS A 336 36.57 11.70 8.52
C LYS A 336 38.03 11.49 8.15
N GLY A 337 38.33 10.44 7.42
CA GLY A 337 39.71 10.05 7.08
C GLY A 337 40.14 10.44 5.66
N ASN A 338 39.23 10.77 4.75
CA ASN A 338 39.54 11.04 3.36
C ASN A 338 38.79 12.29 2.85
N MET A 339 39.55 13.27 2.35
CA MET A 339 39.03 14.54 1.84
C MET A 339 38.16 14.33 0.58
N GLU A 340 38.51 13.38 -0.29
CA GLU A 340 37.75 13.08 -1.50
C GLU A 340 36.34 12.56 -1.16
N GLU A 341 36.24 11.68 -0.17
CA GLU A 341 34.96 11.18 0.32
C GLU A 341 34.09 12.28 0.93
N LEU A 342 34.71 13.23 1.65
CA LEU A 342 33.99 14.39 2.17
C LEU A 342 33.45 15.27 1.04
N ILE A 343 34.21 15.46 -0.04
CA ILE A 343 33.76 16.21 -1.23
C ILE A 343 32.61 15.49 -1.92
N HIS A 344 32.70 14.17 -2.10
CA HIS A 344 31.62 13.37 -2.67
C HIS A 344 30.34 13.49 -1.84
N HIS A 345 30.42 13.38 -0.53
CA HIS A 345 29.29 13.58 0.36
C HIS A 345 28.68 14.98 0.19
N PHE A 346 29.52 16.02 0.21
CA PHE A 346 29.06 17.39 0.05
C PHE A 346 28.33 17.60 -1.28
N LYS A 347 28.90 17.12 -2.40
CA LYS A 347 28.30 17.24 -3.73
C LYS A 347 26.97 16.48 -3.83
N LEU A 348 26.90 15.27 -3.28
CA LEU A 348 25.69 14.46 -3.34
C LEU A 348 24.50 15.13 -2.64
N PHE A 349 24.76 15.82 -1.51
CA PHE A 349 23.70 16.49 -0.75
C PHE A 349 23.41 17.92 -1.20
N THR A 350 24.34 18.61 -1.86
CA THR A 350 24.13 19.98 -2.37
C THR A 350 23.67 20.00 -3.82
N GLU A 351 24.42 19.33 -4.70
CA GLU A 351 24.15 19.26 -6.14
C GLU A 351 23.18 18.13 -6.50
N GLY A 352 23.27 16.99 -5.77
CA GLY A 352 22.55 15.78 -6.08
C GLY A 352 23.26 14.90 -7.11
N MET A 353 22.73 13.69 -7.34
CA MET A 353 23.24 12.78 -8.36
C MET A 353 22.73 13.16 -9.74
N HIS A 354 23.58 13.03 -10.75
CA HIS A 354 23.21 13.13 -12.15
C HIS A 354 22.84 11.76 -12.68
N VAL A 355 21.67 11.66 -13.30
CA VAL A 355 21.15 10.43 -13.89
C VAL A 355 21.35 10.50 -15.41
N PRO A 356 21.90 9.49 -16.08
CA PRO A 356 22.08 9.50 -17.53
C PRO A 356 20.80 9.78 -18.30
N VAL A 357 20.93 10.34 -19.52
CA VAL A 357 19.80 10.56 -20.42
C VAL A 357 19.13 9.22 -20.74
N GLY A 358 17.82 9.16 -20.57
CA GLY A 358 17.05 7.96 -20.84
C GLY A 358 15.65 8.02 -20.24
N GLU A 359 14.87 6.99 -20.52
CA GLU A 359 13.54 6.78 -19.94
C GLU A 359 13.39 5.35 -19.44
N VAL A 360 12.60 5.17 -18.42
CA VAL A 360 12.34 3.85 -17.82
C VAL A 360 10.94 3.79 -17.22
N TYR A 361 10.34 2.62 -17.26
CA TYR A 361 9.20 2.25 -16.44
C TYR A 361 9.64 1.15 -15.48
N ALA A 362 9.40 1.38 -14.19
CA ALA A 362 9.60 0.39 -13.14
C ALA A 362 8.31 0.24 -12.34
N ALA A 363 7.92 -0.99 -12.08
CA ALA A 363 6.72 -1.30 -11.32
C ALA A 363 6.99 -2.37 -10.27
N VAL A 364 6.26 -2.30 -9.18
CA VAL A 364 6.26 -3.26 -8.07
C VAL A 364 4.86 -3.78 -7.83
N GLU A 365 4.75 -4.99 -7.30
CA GLU A 365 3.49 -5.51 -6.79
C GLU A 365 3.21 -4.88 -5.43
N HIS A 366 2.53 -3.75 -5.46
CA HIS A 366 2.08 -3.04 -4.28
C HIS A 366 0.89 -3.79 -3.64
N PRO A 367 0.62 -3.65 -2.33
CA PRO A 367 -0.52 -4.32 -1.68
C PRO A 367 -1.87 -4.09 -2.35
N LYS A 368 -2.05 -2.94 -2.97
CA LYS A 368 -3.29 -2.56 -3.68
C LYS A 368 -3.31 -3.00 -5.15
N GLY A 369 -2.15 -3.31 -5.72
CA GLY A 369 -1.96 -3.69 -7.11
C GLY A 369 -0.66 -3.16 -7.69
N GLU A 370 -0.53 -3.06 -9.00
CA GLU A 370 0.67 -2.54 -9.64
C GLU A 370 0.85 -1.05 -9.36
N PHE A 371 1.92 -0.70 -8.66
CA PHE A 371 2.38 0.68 -8.54
C PHE A 371 3.60 0.87 -9.44
N GLY A 372 3.53 1.84 -10.36
CA GLY A 372 4.56 2.05 -11.37
C GLY A 372 5.07 3.49 -11.41
N VAL A 373 6.35 3.62 -11.70
CA VAL A 373 7.04 4.90 -11.89
C VAL A 373 7.61 4.94 -13.30
N TRP A 374 7.15 5.87 -14.11
CA TRP A 374 7.78 6.22 -15.38
C TRP A 374 8.60 7.50 -15.19
N ALA A 375 9.89 7.41 -15.44
CA ALA A 375 10.83 8.49 -15.24
C ALA A 375 11.62 8.75 -16.52
N VAL A 376 11.79 10.03 -16.84
CA VAL A 376 12.62 10.53 -17.94
C VAL A 376 13.73 11.40 -17.36
N SER A 377 14.96 11.15 -17.76
CA SER A 377 16.13 11.96 -17.42
C SER A 377 16.72 12.61 -18.67
N ASP A 378 17.09 13.87 -18.58
CA ASP A 378 17.84 14.63 -19.58
C ASP A 378 19.34 14.75 -19.27
N GLY A 379 19.82 14.01 -18.26
CA GLY A 379 21.20 14.07 -17.76
C GLY A 379 21.37 15.00 -16.55
N ALA A 380 20.31 15.66 -16.11
CA ALA A 380 20.35 16.58 -14.98
C ALA A 380 20.28 15.84 -13.62
N ASN A 381 20.43 16.62 -12.56
CA ASN A 381 20.33 16.14 -11.17
C ASN A 381 18.88 15.97 -10.67
N LYS A 382 17.89 16.19 -11.51
CA LYS A 382 16.46 16.10 -11.23
C LYS A 382 15.72 15.44 -12.39
N PRO A 383 14.56 14.81 -12.15
CA PRO A 383 13.74 14.27 -13.22
C PRO A 383 13.31 15.35 -14.23
N TYR A 384 13.46 15.08 -15.52
CA TYR A 384 12.85 15.90 -16.57
C TYR A 384 11.33 15.71 -16.59
N ARG A 385 10.90 14.44 -16.50
CA ARG A 385 9.48 14.08 -16.35
C ARG A 385 9.33 12.89 -15.42
N LEU A 386 8.35 12.99 -14.54
CA LEU A 386 7.93 11.90 -13.66
C LEU A 386 6.43 11.64 -13.82
N LYS A 387 6.06 10.38 -14.03
CA LYS A 387 4.67 9.93 -14.07
C LYS A 387 4.49 8.75 -13.13
N LEU A 388 3.43 8.80 -12.34
CA LEU A 388 3.09 7.76 -11.37
C LEU A 388 1.85 7.00 -11.85
N ARG A 389 1.94 5.68 -11.89
CA ARG A 389 0.80 4.81 -12.10
C ARG A 389 0.35 4.30 -10.74
N SER A 390 -0.75 4.85 -10.25
CA SER A 390 -1.41 4.42 -9.03
C SER A 390 -2.39 3.27 -9.35
N PRO A 391 -2.46 2.21 -8.55
CA PRO A 391 -3.49 1.19 -8.71
C PRO A 391 -4.89 1.69 -8.34
N GLY A 392 -5.01 2.65 -7.41
CA GLY A 392 -6.28 3.19 -6.98
C GLY A 392 -7.08 3.93 -8.07
N PHE A 393 -6.38 4.56 -9.02
CA PHE A 393 -7.03 5.32 -10.09
C PHE A 393 -7.91 4.44 -11.01
N PRO A 394 -7.41 3.34 -11.61
CA PRO A 394 -8.25 2.43 -12.39
C PRO A 394 -9.28 1.68 -11.54
N HIS A 395 -8.96 1.34 -10.30
CA HIS A 395 -9.91 0.68 -9.40
C HIS A 395 -11.11 1.59 -9.10
N LEU A 396 -10.88 2.88 -8.91
CA LEU A 396 -11.96 3.84 -8.69
C LEU A 396 -12.86 4.00 -9.94
N ALA A 397 -12.29 3.89 -11.13
CA ALA A 397 -13.09 3.90 -12.37
C ALA A 397 -14.06 2.70 -12.46
N ALA A 398 -13.75 1.57 -11.82
CA ALA A 398 -14.60 0.39 -11.76
C ALA A 398 -15.83 0.58 -10.85
N VAL A 399 -15.84 1.58 -9.95
CA VAL A 399 -16.93 1.79 -8.96
C VAL A 399 -18.28 1.89 -9.63
N ASN A 400 -18.40 2.59 -10.75
CA ASN A 400 -19.67 2.74 -11.43
C ASN A 400 -20.27 1.39 -11.84
N GLU A 401 -19.46 0.49 -12.39
CA GLU A 401 -19.94 -0.85 -12.79
C GLU A 401 -20.28 -1.72 -11.58
N MET A 402 -19.47 -1.67 -10.55
CA MET A 402 -19.67 -2.45 -9.34
C MET A 402 -20.87 -1.98 -8.50
N ALA A 403 -21.20 -0.68 -8.55
CA ALA A 403 -22.26 -0.09 -7.74
C ALA A 403 -23.63 -0.09 -8.44
N THR A 404 -23.67 -0.05 -9.77
CA THR A 404 -24.93 0.03 -10.53
C THR A 404 -25.81 -1.20 -10.27
N GLY A 405 -27.07 -0.97 -9.89
CA GLY A 405 -28.04 -2.00 -9.54
C GLY A 405 -27.96 -2.50 -8.07
N HIS A 406 -26.98 -2.05 -7.31
CA HIS A 406 -26.88 -2.31 -5.87
C HIS A 406 -27.53 -1.20 -5.04
N MET A 407 -27.76 -1.45 -3.77
CA MET A 407 -28.29 -0.45 -2.85
C MET A 407 -27.22 0.55 -2.43
N ILE A 408 -27.62 1.76 -2.05
CA ILE A 408 -26.68 2.77 -1.50
C ILE A 408 -25.87 2.23 -0.30
N ALA A 409 -26.45 1.35 0.50
CA ALA A 409 -25.74 0.71 1.60
C ALA A 409 -24.57 -0.18 1.12
N ASP A 410 -24.64 -0.76 -0.07
CA ASP A 410 -23.58 -1.61 -0.63
C ASP A 410 -22.42 -0.79 -1.19
N VAL A 411 -22.64 0.50 -1.48
CA VAL A 411 -21.58 1.41 -1.96
C VAL A 411 -20.44 1.49 -0.93
N THR A 412 -20.75 1.47 0.35
CA THR A 412 -19.71 1.49 1.40
C THR A 412 -18.83 0.23 1.35
N ALA A 413 -19.44 -0.94 1.17
CA ALA A 413 -18.71 -2.20 1.02
C ALA A 413 -17.87 -2.22 -0.26
N ILE A 414 -18.39 -1.66 -1.37
CA ILE A 414 -17.68 -1.56 -2.65
C ILE A 414 -16.48 -0.63 -2.54
N ILE A 415 -16.62 0.54 -1.91
CA ILE A 415 -15.48 1.45 -1.68
C ILE A 415 -14.44 0.80 -0.77
N GLY A 416 -14.85 0.15 0.31
CA GLY A 416 -13.96 -0.54 1.24
C GLY A 416 -13.15 -1.67 0.56
N THR A 417 -13.79 -2.45 -0.33
CA THR A 417 -13.11 -3.55 -1.02
C THR A 417 -12.06 -3.09 -2.04
N ILE A 418 -12.17 -1.86 -2.58
CA ILE A 418 -11.19 -1.30 -3.54
C ILE A 418 -9.85 -1.00 -2.87
N ASP A 419 -9.86 -0.80 -1.57
CA ASP A 419 -8.67 -0.38 -0.80
C ASP A 419 -8.10 0.95 -1.32
N LEU A 420 -8.98 1.94 -1.45
CA LEU A 420 -8.65 3.23 -2.04
C LEU A 420 -7.88 4.11 -1.06
N VAL A 421 -6.76 4.64 -1.51
CA VAL A 421 -6.05 5.76 -0.87
C VAL A 421 -6.00 6.92 -1.85
N LEU A 422 -6.54 8.07 -1.45
CA LEU A 422 -6.63 9.21 -2.36
C LEU A 422 -5.31 9.96 -2.52
N GLY A 423 -4.34 9.70 -1.63
CA GLY A 423 -3.02 10.28 -1.74
C GLY A 423 -2.24 9.85 -2.99
N ASP A 424 -2.38 8.60 -3.43
CA ASP A 424 -1.77 8.09 -4.67
C ASP A 424 -2.70 8.25 -5.88
N THR A 425 -4.00 8.19 -5.67
CA THR A 425 -5.01 8.36 -6.73
C THR A 425 -5.01 9.78 -7.27
N ASP A 426 -4.97 10.78 -6.38
CA ASP A 426 -4.94 12.22 -6.73
C ASP A 426 -3.53 12.71 -7.11
N ARG A 427 -2.45 12.11 -6.58
CA ARG A 427 -1.01 12.38 -6.82
C ARG A 427 -0.49 13.75 -6.42
#